data_89efea94fad928de73cb7479caebb256
#
_entry.id   89efea94fad928de73cb7479caebb256
#
_cell.length_a   1.000
_cell.length_b   1.000
_cell.length_c   1.000
_cell.angle_alpha   90.00
_cell.angle_beta   90.00
_cell.angle_gamma   90.00
#
_symmetry.space_group_name_H-M   'P 1'
#
loop_
_entity.id
_entity.type
_entity.pdbx_description
1 polymer ?
#
loop_
_entity_poly.entity_id
_entity_poly.type
_entity_poly.pdbx_seq_one_letter_code
_entity_poly.pdbx_strand_id
1 'polypeptide(L)'
;MGGDLIITGGMPLNGTVHIPAAKNSVLPLLAAALLCNGTVRFLQVPHLADVDTSVELLQGAGCTARWQGSDITVQGVPSTCRLAPEAAARMRASILFCAPLLARLGRVETVLPGGCRIGARPVDLHLSGLAQMGVHCREEGARLILTAPAGLHGADITLGFPSVGATETLLLAAAAAQGETVLRGAAREPEISDLAAFLNRCGGCVQGAGTSTIRVQGRRMLYSCSFAPMADRIVASTLACACAAAGGRVELTGCRPETYAPLLEILAQMGCRVETGPESAVITRLGALHGAGRVFTGVYPALATDAAPLLAAAMLAADSASSIEDVVFERRFGCAEGFSAFGAAVQVQGRTLDIRPVRQLQGACARAADLRGGAALVVAALAARGRSRITETGYIDRGYAGFAQMLAELGAQIEREMPRESASEKKTPSKKQN
;
A
#
# COMPACT_ATOMS: atom_id res chain seq x y z
N MET A 1 15.15 -9.69 0.25
CA MET A 1 15.76 -8.45 0.74
C MET A 1 15.47 -8.41 2.23
N GLY A 2 16.33 -7.98 3.03
CA GLY A 2 16.18 -7.92 4.47
C GLY A 2 17.53 -7.55 5.04
N GLY A 3 17.63 -6.47 5.70
CA GLY A 3 18.81 -5.95 6.37
C GLY A 3 18.33 -4.78 7.19
N ASP A 4 19.15 -4.32 8.10
CA ASP A 4 18.80 -3.18 8.93
C ASP A 4 19.04 -1.87 8.16
N LEU A 5 18.21 -0.86 8.40
CA LEU A 5 18.47 0.49 7.96
C LEU A 5 19.22 1.25 9.07
N ILE A 6 20.38 1.77 8.72
CA ILE A 6 21.20 2.61 9.60
C ILE A 6 21.07 4.04 9.13
N ILE A 7 20.63 4.93 10.03
CA ILE A 7 20.28 6.31 9.69
C ILE A 7 21.03 7.24 10.66
N THR A 8 21.76 8.21 10.11
CA THR A 8 22.28 9.33 10.90
C THR A 8 21.36 10.53 10.67
N GLY A 9 20.56 10.85 11.69
CA GLY A 9 19.56 11.90 11.59
C GLY A 9 20.05 13.27 12.05
N GLY A 10 19.15 14.25 12.03
CA GLY A 10 19.44 15.66 12.37
C GLY A 10 20.00 16.47 11.20
N MET A 11 19.94 15.93 9.98
CA MET A 11 20.34 16.63 8.74
C MET A 11 19.11 16.99 7.92
N PRO A 12 19.03 18.21 7.38
CA PRO A 12 17.91 18.61 6.51
C PRO A 12 17.94 17.85 5.19
N LEU A 13 16.74 17.55 4.67
CA LEU A 13 16.56 16.91 3.38
C LEU A 13 16.45 17.98 2.28
N ASN A 14 17.19 17.83 1.20
CA ASN A 14 17.16 18.77 0.06
C ASN A 14 17.29 17.99 -1.24
N GLY A 15 16.47 18.34 -2.22
CA GLY A 15 16.56 17.73 -3.55
C GLY A 15 15.20 17.50 -4.18
N THR A 16 15.23 16.79 -5.32
CA THR A 16 14.05 16.41 -6.09
C THR A 16 14.02 14.91 -6.21
N VAL A 17 12.84 14.32 -6.02
CA VAL A 17 12.63 12.87 -6.18
C VAL A 17 11.38 12.61 -7.01
N HIS A 18 11.47 11.66 -7.92
CA HIS A 18 10.34 11.18 -8.71
C HIS A 18 9.59 10.08 -7.95
N ILE A 19 8.27 10.22 -7.83
CA ILE A 19 7.43 9.29 -7.08
C ILE A 19 7.13 8.06 -7.94
N PRO A 20 7.45 6.84 -7.48
CA PRO A 20 7.17 5.61 -8.22
C PRO A 20 5.67 5.32 -8.31
N ALA A 21 5.29 4.38 -9.17
CA ALA A 21 3.92 3.92 -9.29
C ALA A 21 3.40 3.30 -7.98
N ALA A 22 2.10 3.48 -7.73
CA ALA A 22 1.44 3.08 -6.49
C ALA A 22 1.31 1.57 -6.38
N LYS A 23 1.84 1.00 -5.29
CA LYS A 23 1.60 -0.41 -4.95
C LYS A 23 0.11 -0.75 -4.97
N ASN A 24 -0.69 0.09 -4.31
CA ASN A 24 -2.12 -0.15 -4.15
C ASN A 24 -2.91 -0.02 -5.46
N SER A 25 -2.33 0.60 -6.50
CA SER A 25 -2.87 0.57 -7.85
C SER A 25 -2.38 -0.65 -8.62
N VAL A 26 -1.09 -0.97 -8.56
CA VAL A 26 -0.49 -2.08 -9.31
C VAL A 26 -1.13 -3.43 -8.97
N LEU A 27 -1.44 -3.70 -7.70
CA LEU A 27 -1.98 -5.01 -7.30
C LEU A 27 -3.35 -5.32 -7.92
N PRO A 28 -4.37 -4.44 -7.87
CA PRO A 28 -5.63 -4.69 -8.55
C PRO A 28 -5.51 -4.67 -10.08
N LEU A 29 -4.59 -3.90 -10.66
CA LEU A 29 -4.32 -3.89 -12.10
C LEU A 29 -3.75 -5.23 -12.58
N LEU A 30 -2.83 -5.84 -11.83
CA LEU A 30 -2.30 -7.18 -12.14
C LEU A 30 -3.41 -8.24 -12.07
N ALA A 31 -4.29 -8.17 -11.07
CA ALA A 31 -5.45 -9.07 -11.01
C ALA A 31 -6.40 -8.84 -12.19
N ALA A 32 -6.63 -7.59 -12.59
CA ALA A 32 -7.49 -7.23 -13.72
C ALA A 32 -6.97 -7.76 -15.07
N ALA A 33 -5.65 -7.95 -15.22
CA ALA A 33 -5.06 -8.52 -16.43
C ALA A 33 -5.61 -9.90 -16.77
N LEU A 34 -6.06 -10.70 -15.77
CA LEU A 34 -6.72 -12.00 -16.01
C LEU A 34 -8.04 -11.88 -16.79
N LEU A 35 -8.68 -10.72 -16.81
CA LEU A 35 -9.90 -10.48 -17.59
C LEU A 35 -9.62 -10.19 -19.06
N CYS A 36 -8.39 -9.82 -19.40
CA CYS A 36 -8.02 -9.39 -20.74
C CYS A 36 -7.65 -10.59 -21.64
N ASN A 37 -7.99 -10.47 -22.93
CA ASN A 37 -7.47 -11.36 -23.96
C ASN A 37 -6.26 -10.69 -24.65
N GLY A 38 -5.19 -11.46 -24.80
CA GLY A 38 -3.95 -10.99 -25.39
C GLY A 38 -2.94 -10.49 -24.35
N THR A 39 -2.08 -9.58 -24.75
CA THR A 39 -0.96 -9.12 -23.90
C THR A 39 -1.29 -7.79 -23.24
N VAL A 40 -1.16 -7.73 -21.92
CA VAL A 40 -1.22 -6.50 -21.13
C VAL A 40 0.19 -6.14 -20.66
N ARG A 41 0.60 -4.88 -20.83
CA ARG A 41 1.88 -4.36 -20.38
C ARG A 41 1.66 -3.24 -19.39
N PHE A 42 2.14 -3.42 -18.15
CA PHE A 42 2.18 -2.38 -17.13
C PHE A 42 3.56 -1.73 -17.13
N LEU A 43 3.58 -0.40 -17.24
CA LEU A 43 4.79 0.39 -17.40
C LEU A 43 5.29 0.88 -16.04
N GLN A 44 6.61 0.93 -15.86
CA GLN A 44 7.28 1.52 -14.68
C GLN A 44 6.76 1.00 -13.34
N VAL A 45 6.53 -0.30 -13.25
CA VAL A 45 6.07 -0.97 -12.01
C VAL A 45 7.20 -1.03 -10.99
N PRO A 46 6.97 -0.64 -9.73
CA PRO A 46 8.00 -0.73 -8.70
C PRO A 46 8.27 -2.19 -8.30
N HIS A 47 9.55 -2.55 -8.12
CA HIS A 47 9.94 -3.86 -7.60
C HIS A 47 9.61 -3.96 -6.11
N LEU A 48 8.53 -4.65 -5.78
CA LEU A 48 8.00 -4.85 -4.43
C LEU A 48 7.67 -6.33 -4.21
N ALA A 49 7.88 -6.83 -3.00
CA ALA A 49 7.58 -8.23 -2.67
C ALA A 49 6.10 -8.62 -2.92
N ASP A 50 5.16 -7.69 -2.71
CA ASP A 50 3.74 -7.93 -2.98
C ASP A 50 3.46 -7.99 -4.49
N VAL A 51 4.21 -7.23 -5.32
CA VAL A 51 4.12 -7.28 -6.79
C VAL A 51 4.68 -8.62 -7.30
N ASP A 52 5.84 -9.06 -6.79
CA ASP A 52 6.42 -10.36 -7.15
C ASP A 52 5.47 -11.51 -6.76
N THR A 53 4.82 -11.42 -5.59
CA THR A 53 3.77 -12.38 -5.19
C THR A 53 2.58 -12.37 -6.16
N SER A 54 2.18 -11.20 -6.68
CA SER A 54 1.13 -11.11 -7.70
C SER A 54 1.54 -11.75 -9.02
N VAL A 55 2.80 -11.58 -9.44
CA VAL A 55 3.37 -12.25 -10.62
C VAL A 55 3.34 -13.77 -10.43
N GLU A 56 3.72 -14.26 -9.25
CA GLU A 56 3.64 -15.69 -8.90
C GLU A 56 2.19 -16.22 -8.95
N LEU A 57 1.21 -15.45 -8.44
CA LEU A 57 -0.21 -15.82 -8.52
C LEU A 57 -0.71 -15.87 -9.96
N LEU A 58 -0.31 -14.95 -10.83
CA LEU A 58 -0.64 -14.95 -12.27
C LEU A 58 -0.05 -16.18 -12.97
N GLN A 59 1.22 -16.51 -12.69
CA GLN A 59 1.88 -17.69 -13.23
C GLN A 59 1.22 -18.97 -12.73
N GLY A 60 0.90 -19.03 -11.43
CA GLY A 60 0.16 -20.13 -10.82
C GLY A 60 -1.25 -20.30 -11.39
N ALA A 61 -1.89 -19.23 -11.87
CA ALA A 61 -3.16 -19.29 -12.57
C ALA A 61 -3.04 -19.79 -14.04
N GLY A 62 -1.82 -20.02 -14.54
CA GLY A 62 -1.54 -20.51 -15.89
C GLY A 62 -1.26 -19.42 -16.92
N CYS A 63 -1.10 -18.16 -16.49
CA CYS A 63 -0.71 -17.06 -17.36
C CYS A 63 0.82 -16.93 -17.44
N THR A 64 1.33 -16.34 -18.51
CA THR A 64 2.71 -15.89 -18.59
C THR A 64 2.79 -14.48 -18.03
N ALA A 65 3.45 -14.29 -16.90
CA ALA A 65 3.72 -13.00 -16.31
C ALA A 65 5.23 -12.82 -16.11
N ARG A 66 5.82 -11.74 -16.65
CA ARG A 66 7.28 -11.54 -16.66
C ARG A 66 7.65 -10.07 -16.50
N TRP A 67 8.71 -9.83 -15.75
CA TRP A 67 9.41 -8.56 -15.74
C TRP A 67 10.18 -8.34 -17.04
N GLN A 68 10.15 -7.11 -17.54
CA GLN A 68 10.93 -6.60 -18.68
C GLN A 68 11.52 -5.23 -18.28
N GLY A 69 12.65 -5.23 -17.61
CA GLY A 69 13.17 -4.05 -16.92
C GLY A 69 12.23 -3.67 -15.78
N SER A 70 11.73 -2.44 -15.80
CA SER A 70 10.72 -1.95 -14.83
C SER A 70 9.25 -2.22 -15.26
N ASP A 71 9.04 -2.88 -16.40
CA ASP A 71 7.70 -3.18 -16.87
C ASP A 71 7.31 -4.62 -16.54
N ILE A 72 6.01 -4.88 -16.40
CA ILE A 72 5.45 -6.24 -16.30
C ILE A 72 4.57 -6.52 -17.52
N THR A 73 4.84 -7.62 -18.18
CA THR A 73 3.99 -8.14 -19.25
C THR A 73 3.23 -9.36 -18.77
N VAL A 74 1.89 -9.35 -18.95
CA VAL A 74 0.98 -10.46 -18.62
C VAL A 74 0.31 -10.93 -19.91
N GLN A 75 0.35 -12.24 -20.16
CA GLN A 75 -0.24 -12.85 -21.35
C GLN A 75 -0.84 -14.22 -21.02
N GLY A 76 -1.89 -14.57 -21.74
CA GLY A 76 -2.55 -15.88 -21.64
C GLY A 76 -3.89 -15.79 -20.92
N VAL A 77 -4.56 -16.93 -20.89
CA VAL A 77 -5.86 -17.11 -20.24
C VAL A 77 -5.66 -18.03 -19.04
N PRO A 78 -6.23 -17.72 -17.89
CA PRO A 78 -6.10 -18.59 -16.72
C PRO A 78 -6.65 -20.00 -17.03
N SER A 79 -5.90 -21.03 -16.60
CA SER A 79 -6.21 -22.44 -16.85
C SER A 79 -6.41 -23.24 -15.56
N THR A 80 -6.11 -22.66 -14.39
CA THR A 80 -6.35 -23.28 -13.09
C THR A 80 -7.13 -22.35 -12.17
N CYS A 81 -8.10 -22.95 -11.45
CA CYS A 81 -8.92 -22.24 -10.49
C CYS A 81 -8.32 -22.23 -9.07
N ARG A 82 -7.11 -22.74 -8.88
CA ARG A 82 -6.44 -22.79 -7.56
C ARG A 82 -5.36 -21.74 -7.48
N LEU A 83 -5.49 -20.83 -6.52
CA LEU A 83 -4.40 -19.95 -6.13
C LEU A 83 -3.43 -20.71 -5.22
N ALA A 84 -2.12 -20.56 -5.45
CA ALA A 84 -1.09 -21.16 -4.61
C ALA A 84 -1.26 -20.70 -3.15
N PRO A 85 -1.51 -21.62 -2.17
CA PRO A 85 -1.87 -21.24 -0.81
C PRO A 85 -0.82 -20.37 -0.11
N GLU A 86 0.46 -20.69 -0.33
CA GLU A 86 1.58 -19.96 0.26
C GLU A 86 1.65 -18.53 -0.27
N ALA A 87 1.46 -18.33 -1.57
CA ALA A 87 1.43 -17.00 -2.20
C ALA A 87 0.18 -16.22 -1.76
N ALA A 88 -0.98 -16.86 -1.74
CA ALA A 88 -2.23 -16.23 -1.31
C ALA A 88 -2.19 -15.79 0.16
N ALA A 89 -1.55 -16.57 1.04
CA ALA A 89 -1.42 -16.24 2.46
C ALA A 89 -0.43 -15.09 2.73
N ARG A 90 0.53 -14.82 1.83
CA ARG A 90 1.55 -13.77 2.02
C ARG A 90 1.00 -12.35 1.91
N MET A 91 -0.05 -12.14 1.11
CA MET A 91 -0.58 -10.80 0.91
C MET A 91 -2.11 -10.73 0.95
N ARG A 92 -2.64 -9.65 1.52
CA ARG A 92 -4.09 -9.41 1.61
C ARG A 92 -4.75 -9.29 0.23
N ALA A 93 -4.06 -8.67 -0.71
CA ALA A 93 -4.58 -8.40 -2.06
C ALA A 93 -4.80 -9.67 -2.91
N SER A 94 -4.39 -10.87 -2.42
CA SER A 94 -4.66 -12.14 -3.12
C SER A 94 -6.16 -12.38 -3.34
N ILE A 95 -7.05 -11.82 -2.49
CA ILE A 95 -8.51 -11.90 -2.65
C ILE A 95 -8.98 -11.28 -3.97
N LEU A 96 -8.28 -10.28 -4.50
CA LEU A 96 -8.61 -9.61 -5.76
C LEU A 96 -8.57 -10.55 -6.96
N PHE A 97 -7.73 -11.58 -6.91
CA PHE A 97 -7.62 -12.58 -7.98
C PHE A 97 -8.84 -13.50 -8.08
N CYS A 98 -9.66 -13.58 -7.02
CA CYS A 98 -10.85 -14.43 -7.01
C CYS A 98 -11.89 -13.98 -8.06
N ALA A 99 -12.15 -12.68 -8.15
CA ALA A 99 -13.18 -12.17 -9.06
C ALA A 99 -12.87 -12.45 -10.54
N PRO A 100 -11.66 -12.16 -11.07
CA PRO A 100 -11.29 -12.52 -12.45
C PRO A 100 -11.30 -14.02 -12.72
N LEU A 101 -10.84 -14.85 -11.77
CA LEU A 101 -10.86 -16.31 -11.93
C LEU A 101 -12.29 -16.85 -11.94
N LEU A 102 -13.19 -16.34 -11.10
CA LEU A 102 -14.61 -16.68 -11.14
C LEU A 102 -15.23 -16.32 -12.50
N ALA A 103 -14.93 -15.13 -13.02
CA ALA A 103 -15.42 -14.68 -14.32
C ALA A 103 -14.94 -15.57 -15.48
N ARG A 104 -13.71 -16.08 -15.40
CA ARG A 104 -13.09 -16.90 -16.46
C ARG A 104 -13.39 -18.38 -16.36
N LEU A 105 -13.42 -18.92 -15.14
CA LEU A 105 -13.43 -20.37 -14.88
C LEU A 105 -14.69 -20.84 -14.12
N GLY A 106 -15.53 -19.92 -13.66
CA GLY A 106 -16.72 -20.24 -12.85
C GLY A 106 -16.42 -20.77 -11.44
N ARG A 107 -15.14 -20.94 -11.10
CA ARG A 107 -14.71 -21.48 -9.81
C ARG A 107 -13.35 -20.91 -9.42
N VAL A 108 -13.12 -20.70 -8.11
CA VAL A 108 -11.80 -20.44 -7.53
C VAL A 108 -11.68 -21.10 -6.17
N GLU A 109 -10.50 -21.66 -5.91
CA GLU A 109 -10.08 -22.17 -4.61
C GLU A 109 -8.89 -21.38 -4.11
N THR A 110 -8.97 -20.85 -2.89
CA THR A 110 -7.92 -20.07 -2.24
C THR A 110 -7.90 -20.36 -0.73
N VAL A 111 -7.02 -19.69 -0.03
CA VAL A 111 -7.05 -19.60 1.44
C VAL A 111 -7.47 -18.20 1.86
N LEU A 112 -7.99 -18.07 3.08
CA LEU A 112 -8.25 -16.74 3.64
C LEU A 112 -6.96 -15.92 3.61
N PRO A 113 -6.99 -14.70 3.05
CA PRO A 113 -5.79 -13.90 2.87
C PRO A 113 -5.15 -13.55 4.21
N GLY A 114 -3.82 -13.58 4.27
CA GLY A 114 -3.05 -13.25 5.46
C GLY A 114 -3.36 -11.85 6.00
N GLY A 115 -3.31 -11.71 7.32
CA GLY A 115 -3.61 -10.46 8.01
C GLY A 115 -2.44 -9.49 8.07
N CYS A 116 -2.72 -8.19 8.09
CA CYS A 116 -1.84 -7.17 8.60
C CYS A 116 -2.15 -6.96 10.10
N ARG A 117 -1.14 -6.62 10.92
CA ARG A 117 -1.28 -6.48 12.39
C ARG A 117 -2.03 -5.21 12.84
N ILE A 118 -2.54 -4.39 11.91
CA ILE A 118 -3.17 -3.08 12.18
C ILE A 118 -4.64 -3.15 12.62
N GLY A 119 -5.26 -4.33 12.60
CA GLY A 119 -6.66 -4.53 13.01
C GLY A 119 -7.39 -5.62 12.23
N ALA A 120 -8.65 -5.84 12.57
CA ALA A 120 -9.52 -6.77 11.87
C ALA A 120 -9.79 -6.25 10.44
N ARG A 121 -9.60 -7.13 9.46
CA ARG A 121 -9.86 -6.84 8.03
C ARG A 121 -10.61 -8.01 7.41
N PRO A 122 -11.87 -8.20 7.80
CA PRO A 122 -12.69 -9.30 7.30
C PRO A 122 -12.88 -9.18 5.78
N VAL A 123 -13.21 -10.29 5.14
CA VAL A 123 -13.52 -10.34 3.68
C VAL A 123 -15.03 -10.40 3.43
N ASP A 124 -15.83 -10.19 4.46
CA ASP A 124 -17.28 -10.25 4.46
C ASP A 124 -17.93 -9.34 3.40
N LEU A 125 -17.45 -8.10 3.26
CA LEU A 125 -17.94 -7.17 2.23
C LEU A 125 -17.63 -7.67 0.80
N HIS A 126 -16.47 -8.30 0.60
CA HIS A 126 -16.13 -8.92 -0.69
C HIS A 126 -17.09 -10.07 -1.01
N LEU A 127 -17.25 -11.00 -0.05
CA LEU A 127 -18.07 -12.20 -0.23
C LEU A 127 -19.56 -11.87 -0.33
N SER A 128 -20.06 -10.94 0.49
CA SER A 128 -21.45 -10.48 0.45
C SER A 128 -21.81 -9.82 -0.89
N GLY A 129 -20.91 -8.99 -1.43
CA GLY A 129 -21.10 -8.39 -2.75
C GLY A 129 -21.05 -9.42 -3.88
N LEU A 130 -20.09 -10.34 -3.84
CA LEU A 130 -20.00 -11.44 -4.81
C LEU A 130 -21.22 -12.36 -4.75
N ALA A 131 -21.76 -12.64 -3.57
CA ALA A 131 -22.98 -13.45 -3.42
C ALA A 131 -24.17 -12.82 -4.13
N GLN A 132 -24.33 -11.49 -4.10
CA GLN A 132 -25.37 -10.76 -4.85
C GLN A 132 -25.18 -10.86 -6.38
N MET A 133 -23.96 -11.17 -6.83
CA MET A 133 -23.62 -11.40 -8.24
C MET A 133 -23.72 -12.88 -8.66
N GLY A 134 -24.30 -13.75 -7.80
CA GLY A 134 -24.52 -15.18 -8.08
C GLY A 134 -23.38 -16.11 -7.67
N VAL A 135 -22.47 -15.65 -6.81
CA VAL A 135 -21.38 -16.48 -6.28
C VAL A 135 -21.81 -17.23 -5.03
N HIS A 136 -21.57 -18.53 -5.00
CA HIS A 136 -21.69 -19.36 -3.81
C HIS A 136 -20.34 -19.50 -3.14
N CYS A 137 -20.31 -19.26 -1.84
CA CYS A 137 -19.13 -19.35 -0.99
C CYS A 137 -19.22 -20.56 -0.06
N ARG A 138 -18.15 -21.33 0.04
CA ARG A 138 -17.99 -22.44 1.00
C ARG A 138 -16.63 -22.35 1.66
N GLU A 139 -16.62 -22.36 2.97
CA GLU A 139 -15.41 -22.43 3.79
C GLU A 139 -15.17 -23.87 4.25
N GLU A 140 -13.96 -24.37 4.04
CA GLU A 140 -13.51 -25.69 4.47
C GLU A 140 -12.19 -25.54 5.28
N GLY A 141 -12.30 -25.30 6.57
CA GLY A 141 -11.16 -24.95 7.41
C GLY A 141 -10.53 -23.62 6.97
N ALA A 142 -9.26 -23.64 6.56
CA ALA A 142 -8.58 -22.47 6.04
C ALA A 142 -8.84 -22.20 4.54
N ARG A 143 -9.54 -23.12 3.86
CA ARG A 143 -9.84 -23.01 2.42
C ARG A 143 -11.11 -22.21 2.17
N LEU A 144 -11.07 -21.39 1.16
CA LEU A 144 -12.20 -20.63 0.62
C LEU A 144 -12.47 -21.12 -0.80
N ILE A 145 -13.66 -21.66 -1.03
CA ILE A 145 -14.11 -22.15 -2.34
C ILE A 145 -15.26 -21.27 -2.81
N LEU A 146 -15.07 -20.58 -3.93
CA LEU A 146 -16.09 -19.73 -4.54
C LEU A 146 -16.49 -20.34 -5.89
N THR A 147 -17.79 -20.39 -6.18
CA THR A 147 -18.34 -20.91 -7.43
C THR A 147 -19.42 -19.98 -7.98
N ALA A 148 -19.45 -19.84 -9.31
CA ALA A 148 -20.45 -19.09 -10.04
C ALA A 148 -21.04 -19.98 -11.16
N PRO A 149 -21.91 -20.95 -10.83
CA PRO A 149 -22.35 -21.98 -11.78
C PRO A 149 -23.14 -21.44 -12.96
N ALA A 150 -23.84 -20.30 -12.78
CA ALA A 150 -24.56 -19.60 -13.85
C ALA A 150 -23.76 -18.41 -14.43
N GLY A 151 -22.47 -18.26 -14.04
CA GLY A 151 -21.66 -17.08 -14.33
C GLY A 151 -21.96 -15.92 -13.38
N LEU A 152 -21.24 -14.81 -13.57
CA LEU A 152 -21.45 -13.58 -12.79
C LEU A 152 -22.57 -12.75 -13.43
N HIS A 153 -23.47 -12.23 -12.61
CA HIS A 153 -24.58 -11.37 -13.05
C HIS A 153 -24.46 -9.97 -12.43
N GLY A 154 -24.92 -8.96 -13.18
CA GLY A 154 -25.03 -7.60 -12.66
C GLY A 154 -26.00 -7.52 -11.47
N ALA A 155 -25.71 -6.62 -10.55
CA ALA A 155 -26.48 -6.42 -9.31
C ALA A 155 -26.45 -4.97 -8.84
N ASP A 156 -27.44 -4.54 -8.05
CA ASP A 156 -27.39 -3.26 -7.31
C ASP A 156 -26.90 -3.56 -5.89
N ILE A 157 -25.65 -3.22 -5.60
CA ILE A 157 -24.95 -3.60 -4.39
C ILE A 157 -24.67 -2.35 -3.56
N THR A 158 -25.08 -2.36 -2.29
CA THR A 158 -24.75 -1.30 -1.34
C THR A 158 -23.72 -1.80 -0.33
N LEU A 159 -22.55 -1.18 -0.30
CA LEU A 159 -21.52 -1.43 0.70
C LEU A 159 -21.83 -0.65 1.98
N GLY A 160 -21.89 -1.34 3.12
CA GLY A 160 -22.12 -0.71 4.43
C GLY A 160 -20.93 0.12 4.93
N PHE A 161 -19.76 -0.06 4.30
CA PHE A 161 -18.54 0.72 4.53
C PHE A 161 -17.78 0.85 3.21
N PRO A 162 -17.20 2.03 2.88
CA PRO A 162 -16.47 2.24 1.63
C PRO A 162 -15.09 1.55 1.65
N SER A 163 -15.12 0.21 1.60
CA SER A 163 -13.94 -0.63 1.57
C SER A 163 -13.27 -0.59 0.20
N VAL A 164 -11.99 -0.19 0.16
CA VAL A 164 -11.18 -0.18 -1.08
C VAL A 164 -11.14 -1.57 -1.69
N GLY A 165 -10.71 -2.58 -0.93
CA GLY A 165 -10.56 -3.94 -1.45
C GLY A 165 -11.89 -4.56 -1.92
N ALA A 166 -13.01 -4.33 -1.19
CA ALA A 166 -14.30 -4.80 -1.63
C ALA A 166 -14.75 -4.10 -2.93
N THR A 167 -14.56 -2.77 -3.03
CA THR A 167 -14.86 -2.02 -4.26
C THR A 167 -14.03 -2.54 -5.44
N GLU A 168 -12.73 -2.78 -5.27
CA GLU A 168 -11.86 -3.36 -6.31
C GLU A 168 -12.33 -4.75 -6.73
N THR A 169 -12.61 -5.65 -5.77
CA THR A 169 -13.10 -7.00 -6.07
C THR A 169 -14.40 -6.96 -6.88
N LEU A 170 -15.35 -6.10 -6.47
CA LEU A 170 -16.65 -5.99 -7.13
C LEU A 170 -16.57 -5.30 -8.50
N LEU A 171 -15.65 -4.34 -8.68
CA LEU A 171 -15.34 -3.76 -10.00
C LEU A 171 -14.80 -4.82 -10.95
N LEU A 172 -13.86 -5.66 -10.49
CA LEU A 172 -13.29 -6.75 -11.29
C LEU A 172 -14.35 -7.78 -11.65
N ALA A 173 -15.24 -8.14 -10.73
CA ALA A 173 -16.35 -9.05 -11.01
C ALA A 173 -17.35 -8.45 -11.99
N ALA A 174 -17.76 -7.18 -11.76
CA ALA A 174 -18.74 -6.46 -12.56
C ALA A 174 -18.26 -6.22 -14.00
N ALA A 175 -16.95 -6.01 -14.20
CA ALA A 175 -16.38 -5.79 -15.54
C ALA A 175 -16.61 -6.96 -16.48
N ALA A 176 -16.79 -8.19 -15.96
CA ALA A 176 -17.05 -9.39 -16.75
C ALA A 176 -18.43 -10.02 -16.50
N ALA A 177 -19.27 -9.43 -15.65
CA ALA A 177 -20.61 -9.93 -15.35
C ALA A 177 -21.59 -9.73 -16.52
N GLN A 178 -22.67 -10.50 -16.54
CA GLN A 178 -23.77 -10.28 -17.47
C GLN A 178 -24.68 -9.17 -16.96
N GLY A 179 -24.86 -8.10 -17.74
CA GLY A 179 -25.71 -6.97 -17.39
C GLY A 179 -25.00 -5.83 -16.70
N GLU A 180 -25.76 -4.94 -16.06
CA GLU A 180 -25.25 -3.77 -15.35
C GLU A 180 -25.07 -4.08 -13.86
N THR A 181 -23.99 -3.61 -13.27
CA THR A 181 -23.79 -3.57 -11.82
C THR A 181 -23.74 -2.13 -11.34
N VAL A 182 -24.46 -1.83 -10.26
CA VAL A 182 -24.40 -0.54 -9.56
C VAL A 182 -23.82 -0.76 -8.18
N LEU A 183 -22.66 -0.16 -7.90
CA LEU A 183 -22.02 -0.19 -6.58
C LEU A 183 -22.32 1.12 -5.86
N ARG A 184 -23.03 1.06 -4.72
CA ARG A 184 -23.32 2.20 -3.84
C ARG A 184 -22.46 2.11 -2.58
N GLY A 185 -22.07 3.26 -2.02
CA GLY A 185 -21.14 3.30 -0.90
C GLY A 185 -19.72 2.84 -1.28
N ALA A 186 -19.38 2.94 -2.56
CA ALA A 186 -18.06 2.56 -3.09
C ALA A 186 -16.94 3.45 -2.50
N ALA A 187 -15.76 2.88 -2.37
CA ALA A 187 -14.54 3.59 -2.06
C ALA A 187 -14.21 4.61 -3.17
N ARG A 188 -13.64 5.76 -2.78
CA ARG A 188 -13.41 6.89 -3.67
C ARG A 188 -11.93 7.16 -3.91
N GLU A 189 -11.07 6.33 -3.36
CA GLU A 189 -9.62 6.45 -3.44
C GLU A 189 -9.17 6.54 -4.91
N PRO A 190 -8.12 7.33 -5.20
CA PRO A 190 -7.60 7.50 -6.57
C PRO A 190 -7.25 6.18 -7.26
N GLU A 191 -6.84 5.18 -6.50
CA GLU A 191 -6.53 3.84 -6.99
C GLU A 191 -7.76 3.13 -7.61
N ILE A 192 -8.98 3.43 -7.12
CA ILE A 192 -10.24 2.95 -7.71
C ILE A 192 -10.47 3.58 -9.09
N SER A 193 -10.15 4.88 -9.22
CA SER A 193 -10.25 5.59 -10.50
C SER A 193 -9.22 5.06 -11.50
N ASP A 194 -8.02 4.70 -11.03
CA ASP A 194 -6.96 4.13 -11.85
C ASP A 194 -7.34 2.74 -12.38
N LEU A 195 -7.90 1.88 -11.52
CA LEU A 195 -8.45 0.57 -11.93
C LEU A 195 -9.58 0.74 -12.97
N ALA A 196 -10.49 1.68 -12.75
CA ALA A 196 -11.57 1.97 -13.70
C ALA A 196 -11.03 2.47 -15.06
N ALA A 197 -10.01 3.34 -15.04
CA ALA A 197 -9.35 3.83 -16.25
C ALA A 197 -8.68 2.68 -17.03
N PHE A 198 -8.01 1.75 -16.34
CA PHE A 198 -7.45 0.55 -16.95
C PHE A 198 -8.54 -0.32 -17.59
N LEU A 199 -9.60 -0.64 -16.84
CA LEU A 199 -10.71 -1.45 -17.36
C LEU A 199 -11.33 -0.80 -18.59
N ASN A 200 -11.56 0.51 -18.59
CA ASN A 200 -12.09 1.26 -19.72
C ASN A 200 -11.13 1.26 -20.92
N ARG A 201 -9.82 1.38 -20.66
CA ARG A 201 -8.80 1.30 -21.72
C ARG A 201 -8.77 -0.08 -22.38
N CYS A 202 -9.13 -1.13 -21.64
CA CYS A 202 -9.27 -2.49 -22.17
C CYS A 202 -10.63 -2.76 -22.84
N GLY A 203 -11.46 -1.73 -23.05
CA GLY A 203 -12.79 -1.86 -23.68
C GLY A 203 -13.92 -2.14 -22.71
N GLY A 204 -13.69 -2.01 -21.41
CA GLY A 204 -14.73 -2.03 -20.38
C GLY A 204 -15.62 -0.79 -20.43
N CYS A 205 -16.59 -0.75 -19.51
CA CYS A 205 -17.50 0.39 -19.37
C CYS A 205 -17.79 0.65 -17.89
N VAL A 206 -16.90 1.41 -17.25
CA VAL A 206 -16.99 1.81 -15.84
C VAL A 206 -17.19 3.31 -15.77
N GLN A 207 -18.21 3.76 -15.03
CA GLN A 207 -18.58 5.15 -14.83
C GLN A 207 -18.71 5.46 -13.35
N GLY A 208 -18.45 6.71 -12.94
CA GLY A 208 -18.61 7.17 -11.56
C GLY A 208 -17.49 6.76 -10.59
N ALA A 209 -16.37 6.17 -11.06
CA ALA A 209 -15.20 5.94 -10.22
C ALA A 209 -14.70 7.26 -9.60
N GLY A 210 -14.29 7.22 -8.32
CA GLY A 210 -13.97 8.42 -7.52
C GLY A 210 -15.19 9.06 -6.85
N THR A 211 -16.41 8.55 -7.11
CA THR A 211 -17.64 8.90 -6.38
C THR A 211 -18.12 7.73 -5.52
N SER A 212 -19.14 7.97 -4.68
CA SER A 212 -19.74 6.91 -3.87
C SER A 212 -20.64 5.94 -4.66
N THR A 213 -20.87 6.18 -5.96
CA THR A 213 -21.70 5.32 -6.79
C THR A 213 -20.98 5.04 -8.11
N ILE A 214 -20.68 3.77 -8.36
CA ILE A 214 -20.01 3.31 -9.58
C ILE A 214 -20.99 2.42 -10.36
N ARG A 215 -21.08 2.66 -11.67
CA ARG A 215 -21.86 1.84 -12.61
C ARG A 215 -20.92 1.12 -13.55
N VAL A 216 -21.14 -0.16 -13.71
CA VAL A 216 -20.33 -1.01 -14.58
C VAL A 216 -21.26 -1.78 -15.53
N GLN A 217 -21.12 -1.55 -16.83
CA GLN A 217 -21.71 -2.42 -17.82
C GLN A 217 -20.73 -3.53 -18.13
N GLY A 218 -21.04 -4.74 -17.71
CA GLY A 218 -20.16 -5.89 -17.90
C GLY A 218 -19.92 -6.18 -19.38
N ARG A 219 -18.74 -6.68 -19.69
CA ARG A 219 -18.28 -7.03 -21.03
C ARG A 219 -17.81 -8.46 -21.07
N ARG A 220 -18.25 -9.21 -22.07
CA ARG A 220 -17.82 -10.60 -22.24
C ARG A 220 -16.31 -10.72 -22.47
N MET A 221 -15.68 -9.67 -22.97
CA MET A 221 -14.26 -9.67 -23.35
C MET A 221 -13.64 -8.30 -23.12
N LEU A 222 -12.47 -8.28 -22.48
CA LEU A 222 -11.58 -7.13 -22.41
C LEU A 222 -10.34 -7.41 -23.28
N TYR A 223 -9.72 -6.34 -23.77
CA TYR A 223 -8.65 -6.41 -24.76
C TYR A 223 -7.29 -6.06 -24.16
N SER A 224 -6.24 -6.38 -24.90
CA SER A 224 -4.87 -6.01 -24.57
C SER A 224 -4.67 -4.49 -24.56
N CYS A 225 -3.82 -4.02 -23.66
CA CYS A 225 -3.41 -2.62 -23.62
C CYS A 225 -2.03 -2.46 -22.95
N SER A 226 -1.43 -1.27 -23.12
CA SER A 226 -0.34 -0.80 -22.26
C SER A 226 -0.89 0.26 -21.31
N PHE A 227 -0.50 0.19 -20.05
CA PHE A 227 -1.00 1.07 -18.99
C PHE A 227 0.10 1.44 -18.01
N ALA A 228 0.19 2.72 -17.68
CA ALA A 228 1.07 3.23 -16.62
C ALA A 228 0.23 3.45 -15.37
N PRO A 229 0.49 2.71 -14.27
CA PRO A 229 -0.22 2.92 -13.00
C PRO A 229 0.07 4.32 -12.44
N MET A 230 -0.88 4.87 -11.68
CA MET A 230 -0.70 6.15 -11.02
C MET A 230 0.44 6.15 -10.01
N ALA A 231 1.01 7.33 -9.73
CA ALA A 231 2.05 7.49 -8.71
C ALA A 231 1.54 7.23 -7.28
N ASP A 232 2.44 6.75 -6.41
CA ASP A 232 2.11 6.37 -5.03
C ASP A 232 1.98 7.59 -4.11
N ARG A 233 0.74 8.02 -3.88
CA ARG A 233 0.43 9.13 -2.96
C ARG A 233 0.89 8.88 -1.52
N ILE A 234 1.09 7.62 -1.11
CA ILE A 234 1.54 7.30 0.26
C ILE A 234 3.07 7.42 0.35
N VAL A 235 3.80 7.05 -0.70
CA VAL A 235 5.24 7.34 -0.80
C VAL A 235 5.45 8.85 -0.82
N ALA A 236 4.69 9.60 -1.62
CA ALA A 236 4.73 11.07 -1.63
C ALA A 236 4.44 11.65 -0.24
N SER A 237 3.40 11.16 0.46
CA SER A 237 3.07 11.54 1.83
C SER A 237 4.22 11.25 2.81
N THR A 238 4.90 10.12 2.65
CA THR A 238 6.02 9.72 3.51
C THR A 238 7.19 10.70 3.37
N LEU A 239 7.56 11.03 2.12
CA LEU A 239 8.67 11.94 1.86
C LEU A 239 8.33 13.38 2.26
N ALA A 240 7.06 13.80 2.12
CA ALA A 240 6.58 15.08 2.64
C ALA A 240 6.70 15.15 4.18
N CYS A 241 6.28 14.09 4.89
CA CYS A 241 6.46 13.98 6.34
C CYS A 241 7.94 13.92 6.74
N ALA A 242 8.80 13.25 5.96
CA ALA A 242 10.23 13.21 6.20
C ALA A 242 10.87 14.60 6.09
N CYS A 243 10.51 15.39 5.09
CA CYS A 243 10.93 16.79 4.97
C CYS A 243 10.42 17.63 6.15
N ALA A 244 9.15 17.48 6.52
CA ALA A 244 8.59 18.18 7.68
C ALA A 244 9.33 17.81 8.98
N ALA A 245 9.69 16.56 9.18
CA ALA A 245 10.38 16.07 10.38
C ALA A 245 11.85 16.49 10.44
N ALA A 246 12.60 16.34 9.35
CA ALA A 246 14.04 16.61 9.28
C ALA A 246 14.38 18.07 8.95
N GLY A 247 13.46 18.81 8.28
CA GLY A 247 13.70 20.14 7.73
C GLY A 247 14.28 20.09 6.32
N GLY A 248 14.45 21.26 5.70
CA GLY A 248 15.00 21.41 4.37
C GLY A 248 13.94 21.73 3.30
N ARG A 249 14.25 21.40 2.02
CA ARG A 249 13.38 21.63 0.87
C ARG A 249 13.37 20.41 -0.05
N VAL A 250 12.23 19.77 -0.19
CA VAL A 250 12.05 18.58 -1.02
C VAL A 250 10.99 18.86 -2.09
N GLU A 251 11.32 18.52 -3.33
CA GLU A 251 10.42 18.54 -4.46
C GLU A 251 10.06 17.10 -4.86
N LEU A 252 8.76 16.81 -4.85
CA LEU A 252 8.17 15.54 -5.26
C LEU A 252 7.60 15.71 -6.66
N THR A 253 8.06 14.92 -7.63
CA THR A 253 7.63 15.00 -9.03
C THR A 253 6.92 13.73 -9.48
N GLY A 254 6.12 13.83 -10.56
CA GLY A 254 5.37 12.72 -11.11
C GLY A 254 4.19 12.27 -10.24
N CYS A 255 3.79 13.06 -9.26
CA CYS A 255 2.65 12.77 -8.38
C CYS A 255 1.63 13.91 -8.38
N ARG A 256 0.37 13.58 -8.17
CA ARG A 256 -0.74 14.53 -8.18
C ARG A 256 -1.08 14.93 -6.75
N PRO A 257 -0.76 16.17 -6.32
CA PRO A 257 -0.93 16.65 -4.95
C PRO A 257 -2.36 16.55 -4.43
N GLU A 258 -3.36 16.71 -5.30
CA GLU A 258 -4.78 16.58 -4.91
C GLU A 258 -5.12 15.21 -4.32
N THR A 259 -4.34 14.17 -4.62
CA THR A 259 -4.58 12.81 -4.11
C THR A 259 -4.20 12.63 -2.64
N TYR A 260 -3.42 13.56 -2.08
CA TYR A 260 -3.02 13.60 -0.66
C TYR A 260 -3.08 15.00 -0.05
N ALA A 261 -3.93 15.87 -0.61
CA ALA A 261 -4.09 17.26 -0.20
C ALA A 261 -4.34 17.43 1.32
N PRO A 262 -5.17 16.63 2.02
CA PRO A 262 -5.36 16.80 3.45
C PRO A 262 -4.07 16.69 4.27
N LEU A 263 -3.12 15.85 3.86
CA LEU A 263 -1.81 15.79 4.51
C LEU A 263 -1.02 17.08 4.29
N LEU A 264 -0.98 17.57 3.05
CA LEU A 264 -0.26 18.79 2.70
C LEU A 264 -0.81 20.02 3.45
N GLU A 265 -2.12 20.10 3.61
CA GLU A 265 -2.79 21.15 4.39
C GLU A 265 -2.39 21.10 5.87
N ILE A 266 -2.32 19.90 6.46
CA ILE A 266 -1.86 19.73 7.85
C ILE A 266 -0.39 20.13 7.98
N LEU A 267 0.48 19.70 7.06
CA LEU A 267 1.88 20.11 7.09
C LEU A 267 2.06 21.63 6.95
N ALA A 268 1.22 22.28 6.14
CA ALA A 268 1.20 23.74 6.03
C ALA A 268 0.77 24.42 7.36
N GLN A 269 -0.25 23.89 8.04
CA GLN A 269 -0.67 24.34 9.37
C GLN A 269 0.42 24.12 10.44
N MET A 270 1.23 23.08 10.29
CA MET A 270 2.38 22.81 11.15
C MET A 270 3.59 23.73 10.87
N GLY A 271 3.52 24.62 9.88
CA GLY A 271 4.57 25.62 9.58
C GLY A 271 5.46 25.25 8.40
N CYS A 272 5.13 24.24 7.61
CA CYS A 272 5.78 23.98 6.33
C CYS A 272 5.23 24.93 5.26
N ARG A 273 6.09 25.47 4.40
CA ARG A 273 5.65 26.06 3.12
C ARG A 273 5.41 24.94 2.12
N VAL A 274 4.19 24.87 1.58
CA VAL A 274 3.78 23.88 0.59
C VAL A 274 3.39 24.61 -0.71
N GLU A 275 4.00 24.20 -1.81
CA GLU A 275 3.72 24.71 -3.14
C GLU A 275 3.35 23.54 -4.04
N THR A 276 2.25 23.60 -4.76
CA THR A 276 1.74 22.50 -5.59
C THR A 276 1.65 22.91 -7.05
N GLY A 277 2.10 22.01 -7.94
CA GLY A 277 1.86 22.04 -9.37
C GLY A 277 0.89 20.92 -9.79
N PRO A 278 0.61 20.76 -11.08
CA PRO A 278 -0.29 19.69 -11.57
C PRO A 278 0.19 18.28 -11.23
N GLU A 279 1.51 18.05 -11.29
CA GLU A 279 2.15 16.76 -11.04
C GLU A 279 3.38 16.89 -10.12
N SER A 280 3.39 17.88 -9.24
CA SER A 280 4.49 18.10 -8.30
C SER A 280 4.03 18.79 -7.03
N ALA A 281 4.77 18.55 -5.94
CA ALA A 281 4.65 19.30 -4.70
C ALA A 281 6.04 19.64 -4.15
N VAL A 282 6.19 20.84 -3.64
CA VAL A 282 7.41 21.28 -2.94
C VAL A 282 7.07 21.52 -1.48
N ILE A 283 7.75 20.85 -0.60
CA ILE A 283 7.63 21.00 0.84
C ILE A 283 8.91 21.65 1.37
N THR A 284 8.78 22.76 2.09
CA THR A 284 9.92 23.47 2.68
C THR A 284 9.67 23.70 4.16
N ARG A 285 10.60 23.27 5.01
CA ARG A 285 10.64 23.60 6.43
C ARG A 285 12.02 24.15 6.82
N LEU A 286 12.08 25.45 7.08
CA LEU A 286 13.31 26.15 7.49
C LEU A 286 13.27 26.59 8.96
N GLY A 287 12.09 26.67 9.57
CA GLY A 287 11.85 27.11 10.93
C GLY A 287 11.39 26.02 11.87
N ALA A 288 10.78 26.42 12.98
CA ALA A 288 10.13 25.51 13.92
C ALA A 288 8.96 24.77 13.22
N LEU A 289 8.75 23.53 13.64
CA LEU A 289 7.55 22.78 13.29
C LEU A 289 6.60 22.86 14.48
N HIS A 290 5.35 23.25 14.22
CA HIS A 290 4.33 23.41 15.25
C HIS A 290 3.45 22.18 15.37
N GLY A 291 2.82 21.97 16.51
CA GLY A 291 1.85 20.89 16.68
C GLY A 291 0.63 21.05 15.77
N ALA A 292 0.09 19.95 15.29
CA ALA A 292 -1.10 19.93 14.45
C ALA A 292 -2.43 20.01 15.23
N GLY A 293 -2.37 20.07 16.58
CA GLY A 293 -3.58 19.94 17.39
C GLY A 293 -4.19 18.54 17.30
N ARG A 294 -5.52 18.45 17.16
CA ARG A 294 -6.22 17.17 17.03
C ARG A 294 -6.53 16.88 15.56
N VAL A 295 -6.02 15.73 15.08
CA VAL A 295 -6.18 15.27 13.70
C VAL A 295 -6.97 13.97 13.67
N PHE A 296 -7.80 13.79 12.66
CA PHE A 296 -8.57 12.57 12.41
C PHE A 296 -8.23 12.02 11.02
N THR A 297 -8.03 10.71 10.93
CA THR A 297 -8.06 10.05 9.64
C THR A 297 -9.50 9.78 9.21
N GLY A 298 -9.69 9.34 7.96
CA GLY A 298 -11.01 9.00 7.46
C GLY A 298 -10.92 8.30 6.11
N VAL A 299 -12.10 7.97 5.60
CA VAL A 299 -12.24 7.50 4.23
C VAL A 299 -11.98 8.65 3.27
N TYR A 300 -11.38 8.34 2.13
CA TYR A 300 -11.06 9.35 1.13
C TYR A 300 -12.32 10.18 0.72
N PRO A 301 -12.22 11.54 0.61
CA PRO A 301 -11.00 12.34 0.51
C PRO A 301 -10.42 12.87 1.84
N ALA A 302 -10.82 12.36 2.99
CA ALA A 302 -10.19 12.72 4.24
C ALA A 302 -8.73 12.24 4.31
N LEU A 303 -8.02 12.61 5.40
CA LEU A 303 -6.66 12.13 5.63
C LEU A 303 -6.63 10.59 5.63
N ALA A 304 -5.85 10.02 4.72
CA ALA A 304 -5.74 8.57 4.60
C ALA A 304 -5.16 7.94 5.86
N THR A 305 -5.76 6.84 6.33
CA THR A 305 -5.24 6.05 7.46
C THR A 305 -3.79 5.61 7.25
N ASP A 306 -3.36 5.37 6.00
CA ASP A 306 -1.97 5.04 5.67
C ASP A 306 -0.99 6.17 5.96
N ALA A 307 -1.43 7.42 5.94
CA ALA A 307 -0.61 8.58 6.27
C ALA A 307 -0.49 8.83 7.80
N ALA A 308 -1.37 8.24 8.63
CA ALA A 308 -1.41 8.51 10.06
C ALA A 308 -0.08 8.25 10.79
N PRO A 309 0.59 7.08 10.64
CA PRO A 309 1.89 6.85 11.30
C PRO A 309 2.99 7.79 10.80
N LEU A 310 2.93 8.18 9.51
CA LEU A 310 3.91 9.05 8.87
C LEU A 310 3.80 10.49 9.39
N LEU A 311 2.57 10.98 9.46
CA LEU A 311 2.27 12.29 10.03
C LEU A 311 2.59 12.32 11.54
N ALA A 312 2.26 11.24 12.27
CA ALA A 312 2.64 11.10 13.67
C ALA A 312 4.16 11.23 13.86
N ALA A 313 4.96 10.59 12.98
CA ALA A 313 6.42 10.72 13.02
C ALA A 313 6.89 12.17 12.77
N ALA A 314 6.24 12.92 11.88
CA ALA A 314 6.52 14.34 11.70
C ALA A 314 6.15 15.17 12.95
N MET A 315 5.00 14.87 13.58
CA MET A 315 4.56 15.52 14.82
C MET A 315 5.53 15.34 16.00
N LEU A 316 6.37 14.26 16.00
CA LEU A 316 7.40 14.08 17.04
C LEU A 316 8.45 15.20 17.05
N ALA A 317 8.66 15.86 15.90
CA ALA A 317 9.60 16.98 15.77
C ALA A 317 8.95 18.35 16.04
N ALA A 318 7.67 18.40 16.41
CA ALA A 318 6.94 19.63 16.67
C ALA A 318 7.22 20.19 18.07
N ASP A 319 7.11 21.53 18.20
CA ASP A 319 7.33 22.27 19.45
C ASP A 319 6.11 22.28 20.40
N SER A 320 4.97 21.80 19.94
CA SER A 320 3.71 21.79 20.70
C SER A 320 2.95 20.47 20.52
N ALA A 321 1.98 20.22 21.40
CA ALA A 321 1.27 18.96 21.48
C ALA A 321 0.39 18.69 20.25
N SER A 322 0.28 17.42 19.88
CA SER A 322 -0.61 16.94 18.86
C SER A 322 -1.30 15.65 19.29
N SER A 323 -2.45 15.37 18.71
CA SER A 323 -3.06 14.03 18.79
C SER A 323 -3.60 13.60 17.43
N ILE A 324 -3.53 12.31 17.14
CA ILE A 324 -4.08 11.75 15.91
C ILE A 324 -4.92 10.52 16.22
N GLU A 325 -6.17 10.53 15.73
CA GLU A 325 -7.12 9.44 15.92
C GLU A 325 -7.36 8.73 14.58
N ASP A 326 -7.14 7.41 14.54
CA ASP A 326 -7.47 6.60 13.37
C ASP A 326 -8.87 6.02 13.51
N VAL A 327 -9.81 6.51 12.69
CA VAL A 327 -11.20 6.04 12.73
C VAL A 327 -11.43 4.77 11.90
N VAL A 328 -10.42 4.31 11.14
CA VAL A 328 -10.52 3.15 10.26
C VAL A 328 -10.00 1.88 10.93
N PHE A 329 -8.80 1.92 11.53
CA PHE A 329 -8.17 0.74 12.13
C PHE A 329 -7.90 0.90 13.62
N GLU A 330 -8.13 -0.18 14.38
CA GLU A 330 -8.03 -0.20 15.86
C GLU A 330 -6.59 -0.16 16.36
N ARG A 331 -5.63 -0.68 15.58
CA ARG A 331 -4.24 -0.86 16.00
C ARG A 331 -3.26 -0.18 15.06
N ARG A 332 -3.64 1.02 14.57
CA ARG A 332 -2.83 1.75 13.58
C ARG A 332 -1.48 2.19 14.11
N PHE A 333 -1.39 2.51 15.38
CA PHE A 333 -0.22 3.09 16.02
C PHE A 333 0.68 2.06 16.71
N GLY A 334 0.86 0.88 16.11
CA GLY A 334 1.84 -0.12 16.57
C GLY A 334 3.29 0.37 16.58
N CYS A 335 3.58 1.48 15.88
CA CYS A 335 4.89 2.13 15.89
C CYS A 335 5.17 2.98 17.14
N ALA A 336 4.19 3.22 18.02
CA ALA A 336 4.33 4.10 19.19
C ALA A 336 5.45 3.61 20.15
N GLU A 337 5.59 2.30 20.35
CA GLU A 337 6.69 1.72 21.13
C GLU A 337 8.05 2.11 20.53
N GLY A 338 8.17 1.99 19.19
CA GLY A 338 9.36 2.42 18.49
C GLY A 338 9.63 3.93 18.61
N PHE A 339 8.60 4.78 18.61
CA PHE A 339 8.74 6.21 18.84
C PHE A 339 9.27 6.51 20.26
N SER A 340 8.82 5.77 21.27
CA SER A 340 9.31 5.90 22.64
C SER A 340 10.80 5.58 22.74
N ALA A 341 11.33 4.67 21.92
CA ALA A 341 12.77 4.37 21.89
C ALA A 341 13.61 5.59 21.46
N PHE A 342 13.08 6.47 20.61
CA PHE A 342 13.73 7.76 20.26
C PHE A 342 13.60 8.83 21.35
N GLY A 343 13.01 8.51 22.50
CA GLY A 343 12.75 9.47 23.57
C GLY A 343 11.51 10.33 23.34
N ALA A 344 10.64 9.97 22.40
CA ALA A 344 9.39 10.67 22.18
C ALA A 344 8.41 10.45 23.33
N ALA A 345 7.71 11.51 23.74
CA ALA A 345 6.64 11.45 24.74
C ALA A 345 5.29 11.15 24.06
N VAL A 346 5.01 9.87 23.88
CA VAL A 346 3.82 9.39 23.18
C VAL A 346 2.98 8.46 24.05
N GLN A 347 1.66 8.50 23.87
CA GLN A 347 0.72 7.62 24.56
C GLN A 347 -0.40 7.18 23.61
N VAL A 348 -0.66 5.86 23.52
CA VAL A 348 -1.79 5.31 22.75
C VAL A 348 -2.95 5.09 23.71
N GLN A 349 -4.12 5.63 23.37
CA GLN A 349 -5.38 5.42 24.08
C GLN A 349 -6.46 4.99 23.05
N GLY A 350 -6.75 3.69 23.02
CA GLY A 350 -7.67 3.14 22.00
C GLY A 350 -7.15 3.37 20.59
N ARG A 351 -7.85 4.20 19.82
CA ARG A 351 -7.49 4.56 18.43
C ARG A 351 -6.72 5.87 18.31
N THR A 352 -6.41 6.52 19.42
CA THR A 352 -5.75 7.82 19.47
C THR A 352 -4.30 7.66 19.91
N LEU A 353 -3.40 8.35 19.22
CA LEU A 353 -2.02 8.57 19.62
C LEU A 353 -1.85 10.03 20.07
N ASP A 354 -1.57 10.24 21.34
CA ASP A 354 -1.22 11.53 21.91
C ASP A 354 0.29 11.71 21.85
N ILE A 355 0.73 12.91 21.43
CA ILE A 355 2.12 13.28 21.24
C ILE A 355 2.38 14.59 21.99
N ARG A 356 3.34 14.58 22.90
CA ARG A 356 3.81 15.77 23.62
C ARG A 356 5.18 16.19 23.11
N PRO A 357 5.47 17.48 23.06
CA PRO A 357 6.76 17.96 22.60
C PRO A 357 7.88 17.48 23.51
N VAL A 358 9.01 17.16 22.92
CA VAL A 358 10.26 16.86 23.60
C VAL A 358 11.35 17.79 23.09
N ARG A 359 12.37 18.05 23.91
CA ARG A 359 13.45 18.96 23.50
C ARG A 359 14.19 18.48 22.27
N GLN A 360 14.46 17.17 22.17
CA GLN A 360 15.23 16.56 21.09
C GLN A 360 15.02 15.05 21.08
N LEU A 361 14.69 14.50 19.93
CA LEU A 361 14.74 13.06 19.69
C LEU A 361 16.18 12.56 19.60
N GLN A 362 16.45 11.37 20.09
CA GLN A 362 17.78 10.75 20.09
C GLN A 362 17.79 9.51 19.20
N GLY A 363 18.94 9.22 18.58
CA GLY A 363 19.13 8.02 17.80
C GLY A 363 18.89 6.77 18.65
N ALA A 364 18.20 5.77 18.07
CA ALA A 364 17.76 4.58 18.77
C ALA A 364 17.78 3.33 17.88
N CYS A 365 17.63 2.16 18.51
CA CYS A 365 17.31 0.92 17.83
C CYS A 365 15.79 0.70 17.94
N ALA A 366 15.10 0.61 16.79
CA ALA A 366 13.67 0.40 16.74
C ALA A 366 13.31 -0.71 15.74
N ARG A 367 12.25 -1.46 16.04
CA ARG A 367 11.81 -2.60 15.23
C ARG A 367 10.56 -2.24 14.43
N ALA A 368 10.61 -2.42 13.12
CA ALA A 368 9.41 -2.33 12.28
C ALA A 368 8.45 -3.50 12.58
N ALA A 369 7.19 -3.19 12.86
CA ALA A 369 6.15 -4.18 13.14
C ALA A 369 5.15 -4.32 11.97
N ASP A 370 5.04 -3.30 11.15
CA ASP A 370 4.21 -3.24 9.95
C ASP A 370 4.82 -2.27 8.93
N LEU A 371 4.23 -2.24 7.72
CA LEU A 371 4.71 -1.45 6.59
C LEU A 371 4.80 0.06 6.89
N ARG A 372 3.70 0.66 7.34
CA ARG A 372 3.62 2.13 7.51
C ARG A 372 4.25 2.58 8.82
N GLY A 373 4.10 1.76 9.86
CA GLY A 373 4.82 1.96 11.12
C GLY A 373 6.34 1.91 10.93
N GLY A 374 6.84 0.96 10.14
CA GLY A 374 8.27 0.88 9.81
C GLY A 374 8.78 2.12 9.07
N ALA A 375 8.05 2.60 8.05
CA ALA A 375 8.40 3.85 7.36
C ALA A 375 8.35 5.06 8.31
N ALA A 376 7.39 5.11 9.23
CA ALA A 376 7.29 6.15 10.25
C ALA A 376 8.50 6.16 11.20
N LEU A 377 9.05 4.99 11.57
CA LEU A 377 10.29 4.91 12.34
C LEU A 377 11.49 5.46 11.58
N VAL A 378 11.55 5.28 10.27
CA VAL A 378 12.58 5.91 9.42
C VAL A 378 12.43 7.43 9.43
N VAL A 379 11.22 7.97 9.31
CA VAL A 379 10.94 9.40 9.41
C VAL A 379 11.35 9.95 10.78
N ALA A 380 11.03 9.26 11.87
CA ALA A 380 11.46 9.65 13.22
C ALA A 380 13.00 9.64 13.37
N ALA A 381 13.67 8.63 12.77
CA ALA A 381 15.13 8.53 12.79
C ALA A 381 15.82 9.70 12.05
N LEU A 382 15.22 10.19 10.95
CA LEU A 382 15.73 11.36 10.21
C LEU A 382 15.68 12.65 11.07
N ALA A 383 14.67 12.79 11.93
CA ALA A 383 14.54 13.93 12.86
C ALA A 383 15.39 13.78 14.13
N ALA A 384 15.77 12.56 14.50
CA ALA A 384 16.52 12.27 15.72
C ALA A 384 17.99 12.68 15.58
N ARG A 385 18.61 13.09 16.69
CA ARG A 385 20.05 13.38 16.71
C ARG A 385 20.85 12.11 16.95
N GLY A 386 21.82 11.85 16.10
CA GLY A 386 22.70 10.69 16.19
C GLY A 386 22.30 9.54 15.30
N ARG A 387 22.86 8.35 15.55
CA ARG A 387 22.71 7.15 14.71
C ARG A 387 21.56 6.28 15.20
N SER A 388 20.72 5.85 14.30
CA SER A 388 19.59 4.96 14.56
C SER A 388 19.72 3.68 13.76
N ARG A 389 19.13 2.58 14.27
CA ARG A 389 19.03 1.29 13.59
C ARG A 389 17.55 0.89 13.54
N ILE A 390 17.02 0.67 12.32
CA ILE A 390 15.68 0.14 12.11
C ILE A 390 15.81 -1.29 11.65
N THR A 391 15.27 -2.23 12.42
CA THR A 391 15.28 -3.67 12.14
C THR A 391 13.96 -4.15 11.52
N GLU A 392 13.92 -5.39 11.02
CA GLU A 392 12.74 -5.98 10.36
C GLU A 392 12.25 -5.17 9.15
N THR A 393 13.17 -4.60 8.41
CA THR A 393 12.88 -3.72 7.27
C THR A 393 12.15 -4.40 6.12
N GLY A 394 12.07 -5.73 6.11
CA GLY A 394 11.27 -6.48 5.15
C GLY A 394 9.80 -6.04 5.11
N TYR A 395 9.26 -5.51 6.21
CA TYR A 395 7.92 -4.89 6.20
C TYR A 395 7.89 -3.63 5.33
N ILE A 396 8.95 -2.80 5.38
CA ILE A 396 9.07 -1.55 4.59
C ILE A 396 9.19 -1.90 3.10
N ASP A 397 10.01 -2.91 2.77
CA ASP A 397 10.29 -3.34 1.39
C ASP A 397 9.04 -3.87 0.65
N ARG A 398 7.97 -4.21 1.38
CA ARG A 398 6.69 -4.60 0.78
C ARG A 398 5.94 -3.44 0.11
N GLY A 399 6.25 -2.20 0.43
CA GLY A 399 5.52 -1.04 -0.10
C GLY A 399 6.36 0.16 -0.47
N TYR A 400 7.67 0.11 -0.30
CA TYR A 400 8.59 1.19 -0.63
C TYR A 400 9.77 0.64 -1.44
N ALA A 401 9.68 0.71 -2.75
CA ALA A 401 10.79 0.36 -3.64
C ALA A 401 11.89 1.43 -3.54
N GLY A 402 13.12 0.99 -3.27
CA GLY A 402 14.28 1.90 -3.23
C GLY A 402 14.19 3.00 -2.15
N PHE A 403 13.48 2.78 -1.02
CA PHE A 403 13.22 3.82 -0.03
C PHE A 403 14.49 4.47 0.52
N ALA A 404 15.49 3.66 0.89
CA ALA A 404 16.77 4.19 1.35
C ALA A 404 17.49 5.02 0.26
N GLN A 405 17.39 4.59 -0.99
CA GLN A 405 17.98 5.31 -2.11
C GLN A 405 17.28 6.67 -2.33
N MET A 406 15.93 6.70 -2.35
CA MET A 406 15.18 7.96 -2.47
C MET A 406 15.55 8.96 -1.36
N LEU A 407 15.71 8.49 -0.12
CA LEU A 407 16.12 9.33 0.99
C LEU A 407 17.59 9.80 0.86
N ALA A 408 18.48 8.93 0.38
CA ALA A 408 19.88 9.30 0.12
C ALA A 408 19.99 10.36 -1.00
N GLU A 409 19.19 10.26 -2.06
CA GLU A 409 19.08 11.28 -3.13
C GLU A 409 18.62 12.64 -2.58
N LEU A 410 17.85 12.64 -1.48
CA LEU A 410 17.47 13.84 -0.75
C LEU A 410 18.51 14.30 0.28
N GLY A 411 19.68 13.65 0.33
CA GLY A 411 20.78 14.02 1.24
C GLY A 411 20.73 13.35 2.61
N ALA A 412 19.83 12.37 2.84
CA ALA A 412 19.84 11.61 4.08
C ALA A 412 21.09 10.72 4.17
N GLN A 413 21.69 10.65 5.35
CA GLN A 413 22.73 9.68 5.66
C GLN A 413 22.06 8.37 6.08
N ILE A 414 21.81 7.51 5.11
CA ILE A 414 21.12 6.24 5.27
C ILE A 414 21.84 5.14 4.51
N GLU A 415 22.05 4.00 5.15
CA GLU A 415 22.65 2.81 4.54
C GLU A 415 21.87 1.55 4.94
N ARG A 416 21.92 0.53 4.11
CA ARG A 416 21.36 -0.79 4.42
C ARG A 416 22.49 -1.74 4.82
N GLU A 417 22.46 -2.18 6.07
CA GLU A 417 23.38 -3.18 6.59
C GLU A 417 22.75 -4.58 6.41
N MET A 418 23.36 -5.40 5.54
CA MET A 418 22.90 -6.77 5.35
C MET A 418 23.26 -7.62 6.57
N PRO A 419 22.43 -8.61 6.95
CA PRO A 419 22.81 -9.57 7.99
C PRO A 419 24.15 -10.20 7.63
N ARG A 420 25.10 -10.22 8.56
CA ARG A 420 26.31 -11.01 8.37
C ARG A 420 25.88 -12.46 8.25
N GLU A 421 26.23 -13.13 7.15
CA GLU A 421 26.09 -14.57 7.06
C GLU A 421 26.75 -15.17 8.30
N SER A 422 25.97 -15.84 9.15
CA SER A 422 26.53 -16.60 10.27
C SER A 422 27.49 -17.60 9.64
N ALA A 423 28.78 -17.46 9.97
CA ALA A 423 29.80 -18.44 9.57
C ALA A 423 29.30 -19.83 10.01
N SER A 424 28.63 -20.53 9.08
CA SER A 424 28.14 -21.88 9.31
C SER A 424 29.33 -22.73 9.67
N GLU A 425 29.25 -23.34 10.84
CA GLU A 425 30.09 -24.39 11.38
C GLU A 425 30.81 -25.18 10.28
N LYS A 426 32.12 -24.94 10.13
CA LYS A 426 33.01 -25.85 9.43
C LYS A 426 32.93 -27.18 10.19
N LYS A 427 32.11 -28.11 9.72
CA LYS A 427 32.18 -29.51 10.13
C LYS A 427 33.60 -29.99 9.89
N THR A 428 34.36 -30.15 10.94
CA THR A 428 35.65 -30.84 10.94
C THR A 428 35.45 -32.25 10.43
N PRO A 429 36.16 -32.73 9.42
CA PRO A 429 36.04 -34.12 9.00
C PRO A 429 36.54 -35.01 10.10
N SER A 430 35.68 -35.90 10.63
CA SER A 430 36.07 -36.96 11.56
C SER A 430 37.10 -37.86 10.87
N LYS A 431 38.32 -37.87 11.40
CA LYS A 431 39.31 -38.88 11.10
C LYS A 431 38.74 -40.26 11.48
N LYS A 432 38.48 -41.09 10.49
CA LYS A 432 38.38 -42.54 10.68
C LYS A 432 39.77 -43.01 11.08
N GLN A 433 39.92 -43.53 12.30
CA GLN A 433 41.01 -44.46 12.63
C GLN A 433 40.55 -45.89 12.40
N ASN A 434 41.47 -46.65 11.85
CA ASN A 434 41.40 -48.10 11.54
C ASN A 434 40.87 -48.96 12.68
#